data_61e3f76cb4c803792ebac7e0343c7055
#
_entry.id   61e3f76cb4c803792ebac7e0343c7055
#
_cell.length_a   1.000
_cell.length_b   1.000
_cell.length_c   1.000
_cell.angle_alpha   90.00
_cell.angle_beta   90.00
_cell.angle_gamma   90.00
#
_symmetry.space_group_name_H-M   'P 1'
#
loop_
_entity.id
_entity.type
_entity.pdbx_description
1 polymer ?
#
loop_
_entity_poly.entity_id
_entity_poly.type
_entity_poly.pdbx_seq_one_letter_code
_entity_poly.pdbx_strand_id
1 'polypeptide(L)'
;MSVPPAISIAFITIVAALLIMAGEAVLSSVNEKVLRARGAIEPHDDVINMMRWAYPGAFVVMGIEGALTGPAPRDVLMGGLALFGLAKALKIWAMSSLGSKWSYRVLVVPGDPLVKTGPYQFISHPNYLGVVGELVSVALIVWAPITGVLSTIGFGWLMIQRMKIEDRALGR
;
A
#
# COMPACT_ATOMS: atom_id res chain seq x y z
N MET A 1 -15.66 7.63 31.77
CA MET A 1 -16.39 7.52 30.49
C MET A 1 -15.60 6.58 29.59
N SER A 2 -16.18 5.46 29.16
CA SER A 2 -15.52 4.55 28.19
C SER A 2 -15.56 5.15 26.78
N VAL A 3 -14.46 5.06 26.04
CA VAL A 3 -14.39 5.48 24.64
C VAL A 3 -15.36 4.60 23.82
N PRO A 4 -16.19 5.17 22.93
CA PRO A 4 -17.07 4.39 22.06
C PRO A 4 -16.29 3.34 21.23
N PRO A 5 -16.81 2.12 21.04
CA PRO A 5 -16.10 1.04 20.33
C PRO A 5 -15.65 1.41 18.91
N ALA A 6 -16.44 2.20 18.18
CA ALA A 6 -16.09 2.66 16.83
C ALA A 6 -14.81 3.52 16.82
N ILE A 7 -14.71 4.46 17.76
CA ILE A 7 -13.53 5.32 17.90
C ILE A 7 -12.30 4.47 18.23
N SER A 8 -12.45 3.48 19.14
CA SER A 8 -11.35 2.59 19.52
C SER A 8 -10.89 1.73 18.33
N ILE A 9 -11.80 1.13 17.57
CA ILE A 9 -11.48 0.31 16.39
C ILE A 9 -10.81 1.15 15.32
N ALA A 10 -11.37 2.31 14.98
CA ALA A 10 -10.80 3.21 14.00
C ALA A 10 -9.39 3.64 14.40
N PHE A 11 -9.20 4.10 15.64
CA PHE A 11 -7.90 4.53 16.15
C PHE A 11 -6.85 3.41 16.09
N ILE A 12 -7.17 2.23 16.63
CA ILE A 12 -6.24 1.09 16.64
C ILE A 12 -5.88 0.68 15.20
N THR A 13 -6.86 0.61 14.31
CA THR A 13 -6.64 0.21 12.90
C THR A 13 -5.71 1.20 12.20
N ILE A 14 -5.96 2.51 12.34
CA ILE A 14 -5.15 3.53 11.69
C ILE A 14 -3.74 3.57 12.27
N VAL A 15 -3.59 3.51 13.58
CA VAL A 15 -2.26 3.48 14.22
C VAL A 15 -1.49 2.23 13.75
N ALA A 16 -2.11 1.06 13.75
CA ALA A 16 -1.46 -0.17 13.28
C ALA A 16 -1.05 -0.06 11.80
N ALA A 17 -1.95 0.45 10.92
CA ALA A 17 -1.63 0.65 9.51
C ALA A 17 -0.46 1.60 9.31
N LEU A 18 -0.44 2.74 10.00
CA LEU A 18 0.64 3.74 9.91
C LEU A 18 1.97 3.20 10.46
N LEU A 19 1.97 2.42 11.54
CA LEU A 19 3.18 1.78 12.07
C LEU A 19 3.76 0.76 11.08
N ILE A 20 2.91 -0.06 10.45
CA ILE A 20 3.36 -0.99 9.41
C ILE A 20 3.95 -0.22 8.23
N MET A 21 3.28 0.84 7.77
CA MET A 21 3.79 1.71 6.69
C MET A 21 5.14 2.35 7.05
N ALA A 22 5.31 2.77 8.31
CA ALA A 22 6.59 3.31 8.76
C ALA A 22 7.70 2.25 8.69
N GLY A 23 7.43 1.01 9.08
CA GLY A 23 8.36 -0.11 8.91
C GLY A 23 8.72 -0.37 7.45
N GLU A 24 7.71 -0.37 6.56
CA GLU A 24 7.93 -0.49 5.11
C GLU A 24 8.77 0.68 4.56
N ALA A 25 8.54 1.90 5.05
CA ALA A 25 9.32 3.08 4.63
C ALA A 25 10.79 2.99 5.06
N VAL A 26 11.07 2.45 6.25
CA VAL A 26 12.44 2.17 6.69
C VAL A 26 13.10 1.15 5.78
N LEU A 27 12.44 0.03 5.50
CA LEU A 27 12.96 -0.99 4.58
C LEU A 27 13.20 -0.41 3.18
N SER A 28 12.24 0.37 2.65
CA SER A 28 12.40 1.08 1.38
C SER A 28 13.65 1.95 1.37
N SER A 29 13.86 2.76 2.42
CA SER A 29 15.00 3.66 2.49
C SER A 29 16.35 2.94 2.51
N VAL A 30 16.43 1.78 3.16
CA VAL A 30 17.62 0.92 3.16
C VAL A 30 17.88 0.38 1.74
N ASN A 31 16.85 -0.18 1.11
CA ASN A 31 16.96 -0.73 -0.24
C ASN A 31 17.28 0.35 -1.28
N GLU A 32 16.72 1.55 -1.15
CA GLU A 32 17.02 2.68 -2.04
C GLU A 32 18.50 3.04 -2.02
N LYS A 33 19.15 3.04 -0.85
CA LYS A 33 20.61 3.28 -0.73
C LYS A 33 21.39 2.21 -1.48
N VAL A 34 21.00 0.93 -1.33
CA VAL A 34 21.65 -0.19 -2.01
C VAL A 34 21.48 -0.07 -3.54
N LEU A 35 20.27 0.23 -4.01
CA LEU A 35 19.98 0.37 -5.43
C LEU A 35 20.75 1.55 -6.05
N ARG A 36 20.80 2.70 -5.38
CA ARG A 36 21.55 3.87 -5.84
C ARG A 36 23.06 3.59 -5.87
N ALA A 37 23.61 2.87 -4.91
CA ALA A 37 25.02 2.46 -4.91
C ALA A 37 25.35 1.51 -6.09
N ARG A 38 24.33 0.78 -6.62
CA ARG A 38 24.45 -0.06 -7.82
C ARG A 38 24.20 0.69 -9.13
N GLY A 39 24.04 2.00 -9.09
CA GLY A 39 23.79 2.84 -10.26
C GLY A 39 22.35 2.85 -10.75
N ALA A 40 21.38 2.63 -9.84
CA ALA A 40 19.97 2.69 -10.21
C ALA A 40 19.54 4.08 -10.70
N ILE A 41 18.75 4.10 -11.76
CA ILE A 41 18.19 5.30 -12.39
C ILE A 41 16.74 5.44 -11.92
N GLU A 42 16.35 6.67 -11.55
CA GLU A 42 14.99 7.03 -11.16
C GLU A 42 14.32 7.83 -12.28
N PRO A 43 13.12 7.45 -12.76
CA PRO A 43 12.35 8.25 -13.71
C PRO A 43 11.99 9.62 -13.14
N HIS A 44 12.11 10.68 -13.95
CA HIS A 44 11.82 12.06 -13.51
C HIS A 44 10.33 12.35 -13.34
N ASP A 45 9.45 11.60 -13.99
CA ASP A 45 8.00 11.77 -14.02
C ASP A 45 7.25 10.92 -12.97
N ASP A 46 7.95 10.36 -11.96
CA ASP A 46 7.33 9.53 -10.93
C ASP A 46 6.39 10.34 -10.02
N VAL A 47 5.18 9.81 -9.82
CA VAL A 47 4.12 10.38 -8.95
C VAL A 47 4.34 10.08 -7.45
N ILE A 48 5.49 9.57 -7.08
CA ILE A 48 5.79 9.12 -5.70
C ILE A 48 5.56 10.23 -4.65
N ASN A 49 5.88 11.48 -4.98
CA ASN A 49 5.70 12.59 -4.04
C ASN A 49 4.22 12.83 -3.69
N MET A 50 3.31 12.59 -4.61
CA MET A 50 1.87 12.63 -4.36
C MET A 50 1.42 11.39 -3.58
N MET A 51 1.87 10.20 -3.98
CA MET A 51 1.48 8.93 -3.34
C MET A 51 1.92 8.84 -1.88
N ARG A 52 3.10 9.36 -1.53
CA ARG A 52 3.64 9.32 -0.16
C ARG A 52 2.78 10.05 0.88
N TRP A 53 1.98 11.03 0.44
CA TRP A 53 1.04 11.74 1.30
C TRP A 53 -0.39 11.24 1.12
N ALA A 54 -0.78 10.89 -0.11
CA ALA A 54 -2.13 10.42 -0.41
C ALA A 54 -2.43 9.08 0.30
N TYR A 55 -1.45 8.18 0.37
CA TYR A 55 -1.67 6.87 0.97
C TYR A 55 -1.91 6.91 2.48
N PRO A 56 -1.03 7.49 3.33
CA PRO A 56 -1.33 7.65 4.75
C PRO A 56 -2.53 8.56 4.99
N GLY A 57 -2.71 9.62 4.19
CA GLY A 57 -3.87 10.51 4.25
C GLY A 57 -5.19 9.77 4.03
N ALA A 58 -5.23 8.81 3.10
CA ALA A 58 -6.41 7.97 2.87
C ALA A 58 -6.83 7.22 4.14
N PHE A 59 -5.89 6.62 4.87
CA PHE A 59 -6.19 5.93 6.12
C PHE A 59 -6.70 6.88 7.20
N VAL A 60 -6.11 8.07 7.31
CA VAL A 60 -6.55 9.08 8.29
C VAL A 60 -7.98 9.51 8.02
N VAL A 61 -8.34 9.83 6.77
CA VAL A 61 -9.72 10.26 6.45
C VAL A 61 -10.73 9.12 6.62
N MET A 62 -10.36 7.89 6.28
CA MET A 62 -11.18 6.70 6.58
C MET A 62 -11.38 6.52 8.10
N GLY A 63 -10.32 6.72 8.89
CA GLY A 63 -10.42 6.64 10.35
C GLY A 63 -11.35 7.68 10.94
N ILE A 64 -11.33 8.91 10.41
CA ILE A 64 -12.24 10.00 10.83
C ILE A 64 -13.69 9.63 10.47
N GLU A 65 -13.96 9.19 9.25
CA GLU A 65 -15.29 8.76 8.85
C GLU A 65 -15.77 7.59 9.74
N GLY A 66 -14.96 6.56 9.95
CA GLY A 66 -15.30 5.40 10.76
C GLY A 66 -15.59 5.74 12.22
N ALA A 67 -14.91 6.74 12.78
CA ALA A 67 -15.21 7.24 14.13
C ALA A 67 -16.58 7.93 14.21
N LEU A 68 -17.06 8.50 13.11
CA LEU A 68 -18.35 9.22 13.01
C LEU A 68 -19.51 8.30 12.61
N THR A 69 -19.28 7.30 11.77
CA THR A 69 -20.33 6.41 11.24
C THR A 69 -20.74 5.30 12.22
N GLY A 70 -19.89 4.98 13.17
CA GLY A 70 -20.14 3.88 14.12
C GLY A 70 -19.43 2.57 13.74
N PRO A 71 -19.59 1.50 14.52
CA PRO A 71 -18.89 0.25 14.29
C PRO A 71 -19.42 -0.48 13.05
N ALA A 72 -18.51 -1.13 12.31
CA ALA A 72 -18.90 -2.01 11.23
C ALA A 72 -19.79 -3.18 11.69
N PRO A 73 -20.74 -3.65 10.87
CA PRO A 73 -21.40 -4.93 11.10
C PRO A 73 -20.35 -6.04 11.26
N ARG A 74 -20.64 -7.03 12.13
CA ARG A 74 -19.65 -8.05 12.51
C ARG A 74 -19.10 -8.82 11.31
N ASP A 75 -19.94 -9.20 10.38
CA ASP A 75 -19.59 -9.91 9.15
C ASP A 75 -18.68 -9.06 8.24
N VAL A 76 -18.97 -7.76 8.11
CA VAL A 76 -18.15 -6.81 7.36
C VAL A 76 -16.78 -6.63 8.03
N LEU A 77 -16.76 -6.46 9.36
CA LEU A 77 -15.51 -6.37 10.11
C LEU A 77 -14.64 -7.62 9.90
N MET A 78 -15.23 -8.81 10.04
CA MET A 78 -14.50 -10.07 9.85
C MET A 78 -14.00 -10.24 8.42
N GLY A 79 -14.82 -9.87 7.42
CA GLY A 79 -14.42 -9.85 6.01
C GLY A 79 -13.29 -8.87 5.76
N GLY A 80 -13.34 -7.67 6.34
CA GLY A 80 -12.28 -6.67 6.28
C GLY A 80 -10.97 -7.16 6.88
N LEU A 81 -11.01 -7.79 8.06
CA LEU A 81 -9.84 -8.36 8.71
C LEU A 81 -9.20 -9.49 7.87
N ALA A 82 -10.03 -10.39 7.34
CA ALA A 82 -9.56 -11.46 6.47
C ALA A 82 -8.89 -10.89 5.19
N LEU A 83 -9.53 -9.91 4.54
CA LEU A 83 -8.98 -9.25 3.36
C LEU A 83 -7.68 -8.52 3.68
N PHE A 84 -7.58 -7.85 4.84
CA PHE A 84 -6.34 -7.20 5.27
C PHE A 84 -5.20 -8.20 5.42
N GLY A 85 -5.47 -9.34 6.07
CA GLY A 85 -4.49 -10.42 6.21
C GLY A 85 -4.01 -10.95 4.86
N LEU A 86 -4.92 -11.19 3.92
CA LEU A 86 -4.58 -11.64 2.56
C LEU A 86 -3.79 -10.59 1.77
N ALA A 87 -4.19 -9.33 1.85
CA ALA A 87 -3.50 -8.22 1.20
C ALA A 87 -2.06 -8.05 1.74
N LYS A 88 -1.90 -8.13 3.06
CA LYS A 88 -0.57 -8.11 3.69
C LYS A 88 0.27 -9.31 3.33
N ALA A 89 -0.29 -10.51 3.33
CA ALA A 89 0.41 -11.72 2.91
C ALA A 89 0.92 -11.62 1.46
N LEU A 90 0.07 -11.15 0.54
CA LEU A 90 0.46 -10.91 -0.86
C LEU A 90 1.57 -9.87 -0.96
N LYS A 91 1.44 -8.76 -0.24
CA LYS A 91 2.45 -7.69 -0.25
C LYS A 91 3.79 -8.16 0.31
N ILE A 92 3.79 -8.86 1.44
CA ILE A 92 5.01 -9.43 2.03
C ILE A 92 5.65 -10.43 1.06
N TRP A 93 4.85 -11.28 0.41
CA TRP A 93 5.35 -12.22 -0.61
C TRP A 93 5.97 -11.49 -1.79
N ALA A 94 5.33 -10.42 -2.29
CA ALA A 94 5.88 -9.58 -3.35
C ALA A 94 7.20 -8.90 -2.93
N MET A 95 7.23 -8.30 -1.75
CA MET A 95 8.42 -7.64 -1.19
C MET A 95 9.58 -8.63 -1.02
N SER A 96 9.31 -9.81 -0.45
CA SER A 96 10.32 -10.85 -0.24
C SER A 96 10.89 -11.39 -1.55
N SER A 97 10.05 -11.48 -2.61
CA SER A 97 10.49 -11.94 -3.93
C SER A 97 11.39 -10.93 -4.64
N LEU A 98 11.19 -9.62 -4.41
CA LEU A 98 12.07 -8.57 -4.92
C LEU A 98 13.34 -8.41 -4.08
N GLY A 99 13.27 -8.71 -2.77
CA GLY A 99 14.39 -8.52 -1.86
C GLY A 99 14.87 -7.06 -1.86
N SER A 100 16.15 -6.84 -2.03
CA SER A 100 16.76 -5.50 -2.07
C SER A 100 16.35 -4.64 -3.27
N LYS A 101 15.66 -5.22 -4.27
CA LYS A 101 15.10 -4.45 -5.39
C LYS A 101 13.76 -3.79 -5.05
N TRP A 102 13.13 -4.16 -3.96
CA TRP A 102 11.89 -3.54 -3.53
C TRP A 102 12.14 -2.17 -2.90
N SER A 103 11.46 -1.15 -3.40
CA SER A 103 11.46 0.19 -2.81
C SER A 103 10.16 0.93 -3.13
N TYR A 104 9.89 1.99 -2.36
CA TYR A 104 8.79 2.89 -2.69
C TYR A 104 9.05 3.72 -3.95
N ARG A 105 10.31 3.95 -4.31
CA ARG A 105 10.67 4.65 -5.55
C ARG A 105 10.82 3.66 -6.70
N VAL A 106 10.55 4.11 -7.90
CA VAL A 106 10.91 3.35 -9.11
C VAL A 106 12.40 3.53 -9.33
N LEU A 107 13.19 2.53 -8.99
CA LEU A 107 14.65 2.51 -9.13
C LEU A 107 15.05 1.31 -9.97
N VAL A 108 15.57 1.57 -11.16
CA VAL A 108 15.96 0.52 -12.10
C VAL A 108 17.48 0.51 -12.28
N VAL A 109 18.11 -0.61 -11.96
CA VAL A 109 19.54 -0.83 -12.24
C VAL A 109 19.67 -1.30 -13.69
N PRO A 110 20.39 -0.56 -14.56
CA PRO A 110 20.55 -0.97 -15.95
C PRO A 110 21.18 -2.37 -16.08
N GLY A 111 20.58 -3.21 -16.91
CA GLY A 111 21.05 -4.59 -17.13
C GLY A 111 20.62 -5.62 -16.07
N ASP A 112 19.99 -5.21 -14.99
CA ASP A 112 19.47 -6.16 -14.00
C ASP A 112 18.27 -6.94 -14.59
N PRO A 113 18.24 -8.28 -14.44
CA PRO A 113 17.12 -9.07 -14.91
C PRO A 113 15.85 -8.78 -14.12
N LEU A 114 14.70 -8.83 -14.80
CA LEU A 114 13.39 -8.73 -14.17
C LEU A 114 13.17 -9.93 -13.23
N VAL A 115 12.62 -9.65 -12.04
CA VAL A 115 12.21 -10.70 -11.11
C VAL A 115 10.95 -11.37 -11.65
N LYS A 116 11.02 -12.70 -11.84
CA LYS A 116 9.92 -13.55 -12.32
C LYS A 116 9.60 -14.68 -11.34
N THR A 117 9.93 -14.50 -10.05
CA THR A 117 9.69 -15.46 -8.98
C THR A 117 8.58 -15.00 -8.05
N GLY A 118 8.10 -15.90 -7.19
CA GLY A 118 7.01 -15.58 -6.28
C GLY A 118 5.75 -15.15 -7.01
N PRO A 119 5.04 -14.10 -6.55
CA PRO A 119 3.81 -13.64 -7.19
C PRO A 119 4.06 -12.99 -8.57
N TYR A 120 5.31 -12.57 -8.87
CA TYR A 120 5.68 -11.96 -10.15
C TYR A 120 5.68 -12.93 -11.33
N GLN A 121 5.58 -14.24 -11.09
CA GLN A 121 5.38 -15.24 -12.15
C GLN A 121 3.93 -15.25 -12.68
N PHE A 122 2.97 -14.71 -11.90
CA PHE A 122 1.54 -14.71 -12.23
C PHE A 122 1.00 -13.32 -12.54
N ILE A 123 1.51 -12.29 -11.84
CA ILE A 123 1.00 -10.92 -11.88
C ILE A 123 2.19 -9.97 -12.01
N SER A 124 2.13 -9.00 -12.93
CA SER A 124 3.21 -8.03 -13.13
C SER A 124 3.40 -7.08 -11.94
N HIS A 125 2.30 -6.73 -11.26
CA HIS A 125 2.30 -5.74 -10.18
C HIS A 125 1.57 -6.25 -8.91
N PRO A 126 2.03 -7.35 -8.27
CA PRO A 126 1.35 -7.91 -7.11
C PRO A 126 1.35 -6.99 -5.89
N ASN A 127 2.37 -6.15 -5.74
CA ASN A 127 2.46 -5.17 -4.67
C ASN A 127 1.32 -4.14 -4.74
N TYR A 128 0.97 -3.67 -5.94
CA TYR A 128 -0.14 -2.72 -6.11
C TYR A 128 -1.50 -3.37 -5.81
N LEU A 129 -1.68 -4.64 -6.16
CA LEU A 129 -2.89 -5.39 -5.77
C LEU A 129 -3.00 -5.51 -4.25
N GLY A 130 -1.88 -5.75 -3.55
CA GLY A 130 -1.82 -5.72 -2.09
C GLY A 130 -2.26 -4.36 -1.53
N VAL A 131 -1.76 -3.25 -2.09
CA VAL A 131 -2.12 -1.89 -1.67
C VAL A 131 -3.61 -1.60 -1.87
N VAL A 132 -4.23 -2.00 -2.98
CA VAL A 132 -5.68 -1.90 -3.18
C VAL A 132 -6.44 -2.70 -2.12
N GLY A 133 -5.99 -3.93 -1.86
CA GLY A 133 -6.56 -4.77 -0.81
C GLY A 133 -6.47 -4.12 0.57
N GLU A 134 -5.38 -3.44 0.90
CA GLU A 134 -5.22 -2.70 2.15
C GLU A 134 -6.21 -1.53 2.26
N LEU A 135 -6.38 -0.73 1.19
CA LEU A 135 -7.35 0.38 1.19
C LEU A 135 -8.78 -0.10 1.40
N VAL A 136 -9.19 -1.11 0.62
CA VAL A 136 -10.54 -1.68 0.73
C VAL A 136 -10.76 -2.31 2.11
N SER A 137 -9.79 -3.08 2.60
CA SER A 137 -9.94 -3.77 3.89
C SER A 137 -10.02 -2.78 5.06
N VAL A 138 -9.21 -1.74 5.08
CA VAL A 138 -9.27 -0.72 6.14
C VAL A 138 -10.61 0.02 6.09
N ALA A 139 -11.11 0.38 4.89
CA ALA A 139 -12.44 0.98 4.75
C ALA A 139 -13.55 0.10 5.35
N LEU A 140 -13.48 -1.23 5.14
CA LEU A 140 -14.44 -2.19 5.73
C LEU A 140 -14.28 -2.30 7.24
N ILE A 141 -13.06 -2.38 7.75
CA ILE A 141 -12.77 -2.55 9.19
C ILE A 141 -13.26 -1.34 9.98
N VAL A 142 -12.97 -0.13 9.51
CA VAL A 142 -13.37 1.10 10.21
C VAL A 142 -14.77 1.58 9.82
N TRP A 143 -15.45 0.92 8.89
CA TRP A 143 -16.76 1.30 8.36
C TRP A 143 -16.79 2.71 7.75
N ALA A 144 -15.92 2.92 6.76
CA ALA A 144 -15.77 4.17 6.03
C ALA A 144 -16.22 4.02 4.55
N PRO A 145 -17.53 3.92 4.27
CA PRO A 145 -18.02 3.61 2.91
C PRO A 145 -17.77 4.72 1.89
N ILE A 146 -17.75 5.98 2.30
CA ILE A 146 -17.58 7.12 1.39
C ILE A 146 -16.09 7.35 1.12
N THR A 147 -15.31 7.64 2.16
CA THR A 147 -13.87 7.92 2.01
C THR A 147 -13.10 6.69 1.57
N GLY A 148 -13.56 5.48 1.91
CA GLY A 148 -12.98 4.23 1.44
C GLY A 148 -13.08 4.08 -0.07
N VAL A 149 -14.26 4.32 -0.65
CA VAL A 149 -14.47 4.29 -2.11
C VAL A 149 -13.65 5.38 -2.80
N LEU A 150 -13.75 6.63 -2.31
CA LEU A 150 -13.03 7.77 -2.90
C LEU A 150 -11.52 7.59 -2.83
N SER A 151 -11.00 7.12 -1.69
CA SER A 151 -9.56 6.87 -1.51
C SER A 151 -9.08 5.72 -2.41
N THR A 152 -9.85 4.64 -2.52
CA THR A 152 -9.49 3.50 -3.37
C THR A 152 -9.46 3.90 -4.85
N ILE A 153 -10.44 4.66 -5.32
CA ILE A 153 -10.49 5.14 -6.72
C ILE A 153 -9.36 6.16 -6.96
N GLY A 154 -9.22 7.17 -6.09
CA GLY A 154 -8.23 8.23 -6.26
C GLY A 154 -6.80 7.70 -6.19
N PHE A 155 -6.50 6.86 -5.20
CA PHE A 155 -5.18 6.24 -5.10
C PHE A 155 -4.94 5.19 -6.19
N GLY A 156 -5.98 4.45 -6.59
CA GLY A 156 -5.94 3.52 -7.72
C GLY A 156 -5.54 4.21 -9.03
N TRP A 157 -6.05 5.41 -9.26
CA TRP A 157 -5.64 6.23 -10.41
C TRP A 157 -4.14 6.59 -10.36
N LEU A 158 -3.62 7.00 -9.21
CA LEU A 158 -2.19 7.26 -9.03
C LEU A 158 -1.35 5.99 -9.26
N MET A 159 -1.82 4.84 -8.78
CA MET A 159 -1.15 3.55 -9.02
C MET A 159 -1.10 3.18 -10.50
N ILE A 160 -2.16 3.43 -11.26
CA ILE A 160 -2.16 3.17 -12.72
C ILE A 160 -1.12 4.05 -13.42
N GLN A 161 -1.01 5.32 -13.05
CA GLN A 161 0.01 6.21 -13.59
C GLN A 161 1.41 5.68 -13.27
N ARG A 162 1.61 5.27 -12.02
CA ARG A 162 2.89 4.75 -11.57
C ARG A 162 3.27 3.41 -12.23
N MET A 163 2.31 2.49 -12.41
CA MET A 163 2.55 1.24 -13.14
C MET A 163 3.07 1.51 -14.56
N LYS A 164 2.49 2.49 -15.27
CA LYS A 164 2.95 2.89 -16.61
C LYS A 164 4.39 3.43 -16.60
N ILE A 165 4.77 4.19 -15.56
CA ILE A 165 6.13 4.72 -15.39
C ILE A 165 7.11 3.58 -15.12
N GLU A 166 6.74 2.68 -14.20
CA GLU A 166 7.53 1.51 -13.86
C GLU A 166 7.74 0.58 -15.06
N ASP A 167 6.67 0.28 -15.82
CA ASP A 167 6.76 -0.57 -17.01
C ASP A 167 7.66 0.04 -18.09
N ARG A 168 7.53 1.35 -18.35
CA ARG A 168 8.45 2.05 -19.27
C ARG A 168 9.91 1.98 -18.81
N ALA A 169 10.15 2.21 -17.51
CA ALA A 169 11.49 2.15 -16.94
C ALA A 169 12.11 0.75 -16.99
N LEU A 170 11.27 -0.28 -16.88
CA LEU A 170 11.66 -1.70 -16.96
C LEU A 170 11.70 -2.25 -18.40
N GLY A 171 11.33 -1.45 -19.43
CA GLY A 171 11.29 -1.88 -20.82
C GLY A 171 10.16 -2.88 -21.13
N ARG A 172 9.03 -2.75 -20.45
CA ARG A 172 7.82 -3.55 -20.65
C ARG A 172 6.79 -2.82 -21.49
#